data_2a9d87bb84e2518b3b972266ba081e75
#
_entry.id   2a9d87bb84e2518b3b972266ba081e75
#
_cell.length_a   1.000
_cell.length_b   1.000
_cell.length_c   1.000
_cell.angle_alpha   90.00
_cell.angle_beta   90.00
_cell.angle_gamma   90.00
#
_symmetry.space_group_name_H-M   'P 1'
#
loop_
_entity.id
_entity.type
_entity.pdbx_description
1 polymer ?
#
loop_
_entity_poly.entity_id
_entity_poly.type
_entity_poly.pdbx_seq_one_letter_code
_entity_poly.pdbx_strand_id
1 'polypeptide(L)'
;MITQEILEAARGAKTAVALSDSGTRDSALYGMADALCAPESMDTILAANAEDMAAAKGSISDVMLDRLALTPQRIEAMAKGIRDVAALPDPVGRVLSRIERPNGLVIEKTAVPMGVIAIIYESRPNVTSDTAALAIKSGNACILRCGKEAWRSANAIVTTLRQRLRAAGLPETAVCLIEDTTHASANALMTAVGYVDLLIPRGGAGLIRACVENAKVPCIQTGTGICHIFVDDTADQTKALDIIENAKASRPSVCNAEEVCLVHSAIASEFLPKLAQRLGPDRTAKGLHPVELRLDERAAALIPGTPAGPKDFDTEFLDYILAVKIVDSVEESIAHIAAHSTGHSEAILTRTDAHAALFTAAVDSAAVYVNCSTRFTDGGEFGLGCEMGISTQKLHARGPMGLGELCSYKYIIHGNGQTR
;
A
#
# COMPACT_ATOMS: atom_id res chain seq x y z
N MET A 1 5.76 6.28 27.82
CA MET A 1 4.45 7.01 27.97
C MET A 1 3.30 6.02 27.84
N ILE A 2 2.24 6.15 28.64
CA ILE A 2 1.03 5.35 28.43
C ILE A 2 0.32 5.80 27.14
N THR A 3 -0.51 4.93 26.56
CA THR A 3 -1.19 5.20 25.29
C THR A 3 -1.97 6.53 25.30
N GLN A 4 -2.63 6.87 26.39
CA GLN A 4 -3.39 8.12 26.50
C GLN A 4 -2.49 9.37 26.40
N GLU A 5 -1.33 9.38 27.05
CA GLU A 5 -0.37 10.49 26.97
C GLU A 5 0.16 10.67 25.53
N ILE A 6 0.36 9.55 24.80
CA ILE A 6 0.79 9.58 23.40
C ILE A 6 -0.30 10.19 22.49
N LEU A 7 -1.57 9.85 22.72
CA LEU A 7 -2.70 10.43 22.01
C LEU A 7 -2.79 11.96 22.24
N GLU A 8 -2.62 12.41 23.47
CA GLU A 8 -2.63 13.83 23.83
C GLU A 8 -1.44 14.58 23.20
N ALA A 9 -0.25 13.99 23.25
CA ALA A 9 0.97 14.57 22.69
C ALA A 9 0.87 14.75 21.17
N ALA A 10 0.42 13.73 20.44
CA ALA A 10 0.23 13.81 18.99
C ALA A 10 -0.84 14.85 18.63
N ARG A 11 -1.97 14.87 19.35
CA ARG A 11 -3.02 15.89 19.17
C ARG A 11 -2.50 17.30 19.42
N GLY A 12 -1.64 17.50 20.43
CA GLY A 12 -0.99 18.77 20.71
C GLY A 12 -0.06 19.25 19.59
N ALA A 13 0.61 18.30 18.91
CA ALA A 13 1.56 18.60 17.85
C ALA A 13 0.91 18.95 16.49
N LYS A 14 -0.29 18.44 16.19
CA LYS A 14 -0.89 18.51 14.83
C LYS A 14 -0.98 19.91 14.26
N THR A 15 -1.33 20.92 15.08
CA THR A 15 -1.49 22.30 14.62
C THR A 15 -0.16 22.93 14.21
N ALA A 16 0.91 22.67 14.97
CA ALA A 16 2.24 23.19 14.64
C ALA A 16 2.76 22.62 13.31
N VAL A 17 2.53 21.33 13.04
CA VAL A 17 2.89 20.71 11.76
C VAL A 17 2.03 21.25 10.62
N ALA A 18 0.72 21.37 10.82
CA ALA A 18 -0.23 21.88 9.79
C ALA A 18 0.04 23.33 9.38
N LEU A 19 0.55 24.16 10.30
CA LEU A 19 0.85 25.58 10.05
C LEU A 19 2.30 25.83 9.64
N SER A 20 3.18 24.82 9.67
CA SER A 20 4.56 24.95 9.18
C SER A 20 4.58 25.14 7.66
N ASP A 21 5.54 25.90 7.17
CA ASP A 21 5.75 26.05 5.72
C ASP A 21 6.37 24.79 5.10
N SER A 22 6.31 24.68 3.77
CA SER A 22 6.87 23.56 3.03
C SER A 22 8.37 23.39 3.27
N GLY A 23 9.12 24.50 3.28
CA GLY A 23 10.58 24.49 3.47
C GLY A 23 10.97 23.88 4.80
N THR A 24 10.25 24.19 5.88
CA THR A 24 10.44 23.61 7.21
C THR A 24 10.21 22.10 7.20
N ARG A 25 9.10 21.63 6.59
CA ARG A 25 8.80 20.20 6.47
C ARG A 25 9.82 19.48 5.60
N ASP A 26 10.21 20.05 4.47
CA ASP A 26 11.20 19.48 3.56
C ASP A 26 12.57 19.38 4.21
N SER A 27 13.00 20.41 4.95
CA SER A 27 14.24 20.40 5.72
C SER A 27 14.26 19.28 6.77
N ALA A 28 13.12 19.08 7.49
CA ALA A 28 12.99 17.98 8.43
C ALA A 28 13.15 16.63 7.73
N LEU A 29 12.50 16.44 6.58
CA LEU A 29 12.53 15.18 5.82
C LEU A 29 13.92 14.87 5.26
N TYR A 30 14.60 15.85 4.64
CA TYR A 30 15.99 15.65 4.20
C TYR A 30 16.89 15.32 5.38
N GLY A 31 16.75 16.03 6.51
CA GLY A 31 17.48 15.71 7.73
C GLY A 31 17.18 14.30 8.28
N MET A 32 15.95 13.83 8.20
CA MET A 32 15.58 12.45 8.56
C MET A 32 16.27 11.42 7.66
N ALA A 33 16.25 11.63 6.34
CA ALA A 33 16.91 10.76 5.38
C ALA A 33 18.43 10.67 5.62
N ASP A 34 19.07 11.82 5.86
CA ASP A 34 20.50 11.89 6.15
C ASP A 34 20.83 11.19 7.47
N ALA A 35 19.98 11.36 8.49
CA ALA A 35 20.19 10.73 9.79
C ALA A 35 20.05 9.21 9.74
N LEU A 36 19.12 8.65 8.94
CA LEU A 36 19.03 7.20 8.77
C LEU A 36 20.29 6.59 8.15
N CYS A 37 20.94 7.31 7.25
CA CYS A 37 22.19 6.88 6.60
C CYS A 37 23.45 7.21 7.39
N ALA A 38 23.35 7.98 8.49
CA ALA A 38 24.51 8.27 9.33
C ALA A 38 25.01 6.98 10.01
N PRO A 39 26.34 6.71 10.02
CA PRO A 39 26.89 5.43 10.50
C PRO A 39 26.38 5.04 11.89
N GLU A 40 26.41 5.96 12.85
CA GLU A 40 25.99 5.72 14.25
C GLU A 40 24.48 5.34 14.35
N SER A 41 23.62 6.03 13.58
CA SER A 41 22.18 5.72 13.55
C SER A 41 21.92 4.40 12.86
N MET A 42 22.59 4.13 11.74
CA MET A 42 22.48 2.89 11.00
C MET A 42 22.89 1.69 11.86
N ASP A 43 24.03 1.78 12.56
CA ASP A 43 24.49 0.72 13.46
C ASP A 43 23.48 0.47 14.59
N THR A 44 22.91 1.55 15.17
CA THR A 44 21.90 1.45 16.22
C THR A 44 20.62 0.76 15.70
N ILE A 45 20.15 1.12 14.50
CA ILE A 45 18.96 0.52 13.89
C ILE A 45 19.21 -0.96 13.56
N LEU A 46 20.37 -1.28 12.98
CA LEU A 46 20.72 -2.67 12.65
C LEU A 46 20.87 -3.54 13.90
N ALA A 47 21.46 -3.02 14.98
CA ALA A 47 21.55 -3.74 16.25
C ALA A 47 20.16 -4.03 16.83
N ALA A 48 19.27 -3.03 16.87
CA ALA A 48 17.89 -3.20 17.31
C ALA A 48 17.12 -4.21 16.45
N ASN A 49 17.35 -4.19 15.12
CA ASN A 49 16.73 -5.14 14.20
C ASN A 49 17.26 -6.56 14.40
N ALA A 50 18.55 -6.74 14.68
CA ALA A 50 19.10 -8.06 14.97
C ALA A 50 18.47 -8.68 16.23
N GLU A 51 18.17 -7.88 17.26
CA GLU A 51 17.43 -8.34 18.44
C GLU A 51 15.99 -8.74 18.12
N ASP A 52 15.28 -7.94 17.33
CA ASP A 52 13.92 -8.25 16.85
C ASP A 52 13.90 -9.54 16.04
N MET A 53 14.83 -9.71 15.10
CA MET A 53 14.98 -10.91 14.28
C MET A 53 15.25 -12.16 15.13
N ALA A 54 16.13 -12.06 16.11
CA ALA A 54 16.45 -13.17 17.01
C ALA A 54 15.22 -13.56 17.86
N ALA A 55 14.46 -12.59 18.36
CA ALA A 55 13.24 -12.81 19.17
C ALA A 55 12.08 -13.38 18.34
N ALA A 56 11.99 -13.00 17.05
CA ALA A 56 10.92 -13.42 16.15
C ALA A 56 11.15 -14.81 15.54
N LYS A 57 12.40 -15.31 15.50
CA LYS A 57 12.76 -16.58 14.89
C LYS A 57 11.96 -17.74 15.49
N GLY A 58 11.28 -18.51 14.62
CA GLY A 58 10.42 -19.64 15.02
C GLY A 58 9.04 -19.23 15.55
N SER A 59 8.74 -17.93 15.69
CA SER A 59 7.41 -17.43 16.09
C SER A 59 6.60 -16.81 14.95
N ILE A 60 7.26 -16.44 13.86
CA ILE A 60 6.64 -15.92 12.63
C ILE A 60 7.17 -16.70 11.42
N SER A 61 6.47 -16.64 10.27
CA SER A 61 6.87 -17.32 9.03
C SER A 61 8.15 -16.71 8.44
N ASP A 62 8.84 -17.46 7.59
CA ASP A 62 10.06 -16.99 6.90
C ASP A 62 9.77 -15.77 6.02
N VAL A 63 8.59 -15.69 5.41
CA VAL A 63 8.12 -14.52 4.65
C VAL A 63 8.00 -13.28 5.55
N MET A 64 7.48 -13.43 6.77
CA MET A 64 7.40 -12.34 7.74
C MET A 64 8.78 -11.98 8.31
N LEU A 65 9.68 -12.96 8.47
CA LEU A 65 11.07 -12.70 8.85
C LEU A 65 11.80 -11.89 7.77
N ASP A 66 11.64 -12.22 6.48
CA ASP A 66 12.22 -11.40 5.40
C ASP A 66 11.68 -9.97 5.41
N ARG A 67 10.39 -9.79 5.67
CA ARG A 67 9.78 -8.45 5.79
C ARG A 67 10.31 -7.65 6.98
N LEU A 68 10.64 -8.33 8.09
CA LEU A 68 11.18 -7.73 9.32
C LEU A 68 12.64 -7.32 9.17
N ALA A 69 13.43 -8.08 8.39
CA ALA A 69 14.87 -7.89 8.26
C ALA A 69 15.22 -6.54 7.67
N LEU A 70 16.16 -5.84 8.29
CA LEU A 70 16.82 -4.65 7.78
C LEU A 70 18.26 -4.98 7.37
N THR A 71 18.71 -4.35 6.31
CA THR A 71 20.11 -4.32 5.84
C THR A 71 20.51 -2.87 5.59
N PRO A 72 21.79 -2.54 5.47
CA PRO A 72 22.21 -1.19 5.06
C PRO A 72 21.48 -0.72 3.81
N GLN A 73 21.36 -1.58 2.79
CA GLN A 73 20.68 -1.26 1.52
C GLN A 73 19.19 -0.99 1.71
N ARG A 74 18.52 -1.73 2.62
CA ARG A 74 17.10 -1.48 2.94
C ARG A 74 16.93 -0.15 3.69
N ILE A 75 17.86 0.23 4.57
CA ILE A 75 17.86 1.53 5.26
C ILE A 75 18.13 2.67 4.27
N GLU A 76 19.07 2.50 3.35
CA GLU A 76 19.33 3.45 2.27
C GLU A 76 18.09 3.63 1.37
N ALA A 77 17.37 2.55 1.07
CA ALA A 77 16.12 2.61 0.32
C ALA A 77 15.03 3.37 1.09
N MET A 78 14.93 3.20 2.42
CA MET A 78 14.04 4.00 3.28
C MET A 78 14.39 5.48 3.21
N ALA A 79 15.68 5.83 3.34
CA ALA A 79 16.15 7.21 3.23
C ALA A 79 15.88 7.80 1.84
N LYS A 80 16.06 7.03 0.77
CA LYS A 80 15.70 7.43 -0.59
C LYS A 80 14.19 7.73 -0.68
N GLY A 81 13.32 6.86 -0.17
CA GLY A 81 11.87 7.08 -0.14
C GLY A 81 11.49 8.38 0.56
N ILE A 82 12.13 8.71 1.70
CA ILE A 82 11.91 9.99 2.39
C ILE A 82 12.33 11.19 1.50
N ARG A 83 13.46 11.10 0.79
CA ARG A 83 13.89 12.15 -0.13
C ARG A 83 12.95 12.30 -1.33
N ASP A 84 12.47 11.19 -1.86
CA ASP A 84 11.50 11.20 -2.96
C ASP A 84 10.20 11.90 -2.51
N VAL A 85 9.69 11.61 -1.31
CA VAL A 85 8.54 12.31 -0.71
C VAL A 85 8.81 13.79 -0.49
N ALA A 86 10.00 14.17 0.01
CA ALA A 86 10.37 15.57 0.23
C ALA A 86 10.37 16.37 -1.08
N ALA A 87 10.77 15.75 -2.19
CA ALA A 87 10.81 16.36 -3.51
C ALA A 87 9.43 16.53 -4.16
N LEU A 88 8.39 15.88 -3.65
CA LEU A 88 7.03 16.01 -4.18
C LEU A 88 6.45 17.42 -3.91
N PRO A 89 5.54 17.89 -4.77
CA PRO A 89 4.80 19.13 -4.52
C PRO A 89 4.08 19.11 -3.18
N ASP A 90 4.08 20.24 -2.47
CA ASP A 90 3.35 20.38 -1.21
C ASP A 90 1.83 20.23 -1.44
N PRO A 91 1.16 19.29 -0.79
CA PRO A 91 -0.29 19.15 -0.91
C PRO A 91 -1.05 20.18 -0.08
N VAL A 92 -0.45 20.75 0.98
CA VAL A 92 -1.13 21.63 1.94
C VAL A 92 -1.36 23.01 1.33
N GLY A 93 -2.58 23.50 1.42
CA GLY A 93 -2.95 24.81 0.89
C GLY A 93 -3.22 24.84 -0.62
N ARG A 94 -3.08 23.71 -1.33
CA ARG A 94 -3.39 23.65 -2.77
C ARG A 94 -4.87 23.92 -3.03
N VAL A 95 -5.18 24.90 -3.87
CA VAL A 95 -6.54 25.19 -4.32
C VAL A 95 -6.98 24.10 -5.30
N LEU A 96 -7.97 23.29 -4.91
CA LEU A 96 -8.52 22.19 -5.70
C LEU A 96 -9.57 22.66 -6.70
N SER A 97 -10.35 23.69 -6.33
CA SER A 97 -11.29 24.37 -7.22
C SER A 97 -11.59 25.77 -6.71
N ARG A 98 -11.92 26.67 -7.63
CA ARG A 98 -12.31 28.06 -7.35
C ARG A 98 -13.59 28.39 -8.10
N ILE A 99 -14.55 28.98 -7.42
CA ILE A 99 -15.87 29.37 -7.95
C ILE A 99 -16.11 30.82 -7.62
N GLU A 100 -16.37 31.66 -8.63
CA GLU A 100 -16.81 33.02 -8.46
C GLU A 100 -18.35 33.09 -8.61
N ARG A 101 -19.01 33.68 -7.63
CA ARG A 101 -20.47 33.78 -7.62
C ARG A 101 -20.93 35.12 -8.17
N PRO A 102 -22.15 35.20 -8.76
CA PRO A 102 -22.70 36.47 -9.30
C PRO A 102 -22.78 37.62 -8.28
N ASN A 103 -22.89 37.30 -6.98
CA ASN A 103 -22.92 38.29 -5.90
C ASN A 103 -21.51 38.72 -5.43
N GLY A 104 -20.43 38.27 -6.12
CA GLY A 104 -19.05 38.65 -5.82
C GLY A 104 -18.35 37.75 -4.78
N LEU A 105 -19.00 36.72 -4.24
CA LEU A 105 -18.30 35.74 -3.39
C LEU A 105 -17.32 34.91 -4.21
N VAL A 106 -16.11 34.75 -3.70
CA VAL A 106 -15.09 33.80 -4.22
C VAL A 106 -14.97 32.62 -3.24
N ILE A 107 -15.26 31.44 -3.73
CA ILE A 107 -15.25 30.21 -2.94
C ILE A 107 -14.07 29.34 -3.43
N GLU A 108 -13.11 29.07 -2.55
CA GLU A 108 -11.97 28.19 -2.82
C GLU A 108 -12.09 26.89 -2.02
N LYS A 109 -12.05 25.74 -2.71
CA LYS A 109 -11.89 24.43 -2.10
C LYS A 109 -10.40 24.17 -1.95
N THR A 110 -9.89 24.15 -0.72
CA THR A 110 -8.45 24.13 -0.43
C THR A 110 -8.10 22.87 0.34
N ALA A 111 -7.03 22.18 -0.09
CA ALA A 111 -6.51 21.01 0.59
C ALA A 111 -5.93 21.37 1.96
N VAL A 112 -6.24 20.56 2.96
CA VAL A 112 -5.76 20.70 4.35
C VAL A 112 -5.35 19.34 4.90
N PRO A 113 -4.41 19.27 5.87
CA PRO A 113 -4.07 18.02 6.54
C PRO A 113 -5.29 17.35 7.17
N MET A 114 -5.30 16.02 7.25
CA MET A 114 -6.28 15.26 8.03
C MET A 114 -6.22 15.59 9.50
N GLY A 115 -5.01 15.71 10.07
CA GLY A 115 -4.77 16.00 11.47
C GLY A 115 -3.83 15.01 12.14
N VAL A 116 -4.36 14.04 12.90
CA VAL A 116 -3.59 12.93 13.49
C VAL A 116 -3.92 11.64 12.77
N ILE A 117 -2.90 11.03 12.14
CA ILE A 117 -3.01 9.75 11.43
C ILE A 117 -2.45 8.64 12.32
N ALA A 118 -3.23 7.62 12.62
CA ALA A 118 -2.77 6.43 13.33
C ALA A 118 -2.54 5.29 12.35
N ILE A 119 -1.40 4.60 12.47
CA ILE A 119 -1.05 3.43 11.67
C ILE A 119 -0.85 2.24 12.59
N ILE A 120 -1.59 1.15 12.35
CA ILE A 120 -1.36 -0.13 13.01
C ILE A 120 -0.74 -1.08 11.99
N TYR A 121 0.49 -1.57 12.23
CA TYR A 121 1.21 -2.38 11.25
C TYR A 121 1.98 -3.54 11.89
N GLU A 122 2.31 -4.55 11.07
CA GLU A 122 2.98 -5.79 11.45
C GLU A 122 4.31 -5.93 10.70
N SER A 123 5.35 -6.46 11.36
CA SER A 123 6.61 -6.98 10.78
C SER A 123 7.23 -6.18 9.62
N ARG A 124 7.08 -4.85 9.59
CA ARG A 124 7.54 -3.99 8.49
C ARG A 124 8.19 -2.71 9.02
N PRO A 125 9.46 -2.74 9.45
CA PRO A 125 10.13 -1.55 10.00
C PRO A 125 10.16 -0.34 9.04
N ASN A 126 10.19 -0.56 7.72
CA ASN A 126 10.14 0.51 6.73
C ASN A 126 8.84 1.34 6.79
N VAL A 127 7.71 0.73 7.17
CA VAL A 127 6.44 1.46 7.34
C VAL A 127 6.59 2.60 8.35
N THR A 128 7.49 2.48 9.33
CA THR A 128 7.79 3.52 10.32
C THR A 128 8.28 4.81 9.64
N SER A 129 9.26 4.70 8.75
CA SER A 129 9.84 5.85 8.04
C SER A 129 8.92 6.39 6.95
N ASP A 130 8.28 5.50 6.18
CA ASP A 130 7.39 5.87 5.09
C ASP A 130 6.18 6.66 5.62
N THR A 131 5.58 6.15 6.72
CA THR A 131 4.48 6.83 7.40
C THR A 131 4.89 8.19 7.95
N ALA A 132 6.02 8.28 8.63
CA ALA A 132 6.50 9.53 9.18
C ALA A 132 6.75 10.57 8.07
N ALA A 133 7.36 10.15 6.96
CA ALA A 133 7.64 11.04 5.84
C ALA A 133 6.35 11.58 5.21
N LEU A 134 5.43 10.70 4.85
CA LEU A 134 4.16 11.08 4.24
C LEU A 134 3.30 11.94 5.17
N ALA A 135 3.23 11.61 6.47
CA ALA A 135 2.51 12.40 7.45
C ALA A 135 3.08 13.82 7.58
N ILE A 136 4.38 13.95 7.80
CA ILE A 136 5.04 15.27 7.96
C ILE A 136 4.91 16.09 6.69
N LYS A 137 5.19 15.54 5.49
CA LYS A 137 5.06 16.26 4.22
C LYS A 137 3.64 16.78 4.00
N SER A 138 2.63 15.99 4.35
CA SER A 138 1.20 16.37 4.22
C SER A 138 0.66 17.19 5.41
N GLY A 139 1.54 17.67 6.31
CA GLY A 139 1.17 18.53 7.41
C GLY A 139 0.46 17.85 8.59
N ASN A 140 0.54 16.52 8.68
CA ASN A 140 -0.09 15.72 9.72
C ASN A 140 0.88 15.34 10.83
N ALA A 141 0.35 15.10 12.04
CA ALA A 141 1.03 14.29 13.05
C ALA A 141 0.67 12.81 12.85
N CYS A 142 1.53 11.89 13.27
CA CYS A 142 1.25 10.47 13.19
C CYS A 142 1.53 9.71 14.49
N ILE A 143 0.73 8.65 14.70
CA ILE A 143 0.89 7.69 15.79
C ILE A 143 1.13 6.32 15.16
N LEU A 144 2.27 5.74 15.46
CA LEU A 144 2.74 4.47 14.97
C LEU A 144 2.50 3.39 16.03
N ARG A 145 1.90 2.27 15.64
CA ARG A 145 1.74 1.09 16.47
C ARG A 145 2.16 -0.14 15.67
N CYS A 146 3.36 -0.65 15.92
CA CYS A 146 3.89 -1.84 15.25
C CYS A 146 3.59 -3.12 16.07
N GLY A 147 3.76 -4.27 15.43
CA GLY A 147 3.79 -5.55 16.14
C GLY A 147 4.97 -5.63 17.12
N LYS A 148 4.82 -6.48 18.13
CA LYS A 148 5.87 -6.68 19.16
C LYS A 148 7.22 -7.11 18.56
N GLU A 149 7.17 -7.83 17.46
CA GLU A 149 8.32 -8.37 16.74
C GLU A 149 9.17 -7.32 16.02
N ALA A 150 8.63 -6.10 15.82
CA ALA A 150 9.31 -5.01 15.11
C ALA A 150 9.56 -3.79 16.03
N TRP A 151 9.24 -3.88 17.31
CA TRP A 151 9.17 -2.69 18.16
C TRP A 151 10.53 -2.04 18.40
N ARG A 152 11.60 -2.82 18.62
CA ARG A 152 12.95 -2.26 18.85
C ARG A 152 13.44 -1.52 17.63
N SER A 153 13.28 -2.14 16.46
CA SER A 153 13.62 -1.51 15.16
C SER A 153 12.84 -0.21 14.95
N ALA A 154 11.52 -0.24 15.15
CA ALA A 154 10.66 0.92 15.01
C ALA A 154 11.04 2.04 16.00
N ASN A 155 11.38 1.70 17.24
CA ASN A 155 11.79 2.67 18.26
C ASN A 155 13.13 3.34 17.92
N ALA A 156 14.11 2.58 17.43
CA ALA A 156 15.39 3.13 16.97
C ALA A 156 15.19 4.10 15.79
N ILE A 157 14.36 3.73 14.81
CA ILE A 157 14.01 4.58 13.67
C ILE A 157 13.32 5.87 14.17
N VAL A 158 12.23 5.76 14.95
CA VAL A 158 11.48 6.93 15.46
C VAL A 158 12.36 7.87 16.26
N THR A 159 13.25 7.34 17.10
CA THR A 159 14.20 8.15 17.88
C THR A 159 15.10 8.99 16.95
N THR A 160 15.62 8.38 15.89
CA THR A 160 16.43 9.08 14.88
C THR A 160 15.63 10.17 14.17
N LEU A 161 14.38 9.87 13.75
CA LEU A 161 13.52 10.82 13.04
C LEU A 161 13.13 12.03 13.92
N ARG A 162 12.78 11.80 15.20
CA ARG A 162 12.39 12.85 16.15
C ARG A 162 13.49 13.89 16.39
N GLN A 163 14.75 13.48 16.43
CA GLN A 163 15.88 14.41 16.56
C GLN A 163 15.89 15.43 15.41
N ARG A 164 15.49 15.03 14.21
CA ARG A 164 15.45 15.90 13.03
C ARG A 164 14.22 16.78 12.98
N LEU A 165 13.08 16.33 13.50
CA LEU A 165 11.94 17.23 13.73
C LEU A 165 12.32 18.38 14.65
N ARG A 166 12.94 18.10 15.81
CA ARG A 166 13.42 19.12 16.74
C ARG A 166 14.39 20.08 16.08
N ALA A 167 15.37 19.57 15.31
CA ALA A 167 16.35 20.38 14.62
C ALA A 167 15.74 21.34 13.58
N ALA A 168 14.62 20.94 12.97
CA ALA A 168 13.84 21.74 12.04
C ALA A 168 12.80 22.67 12.73
N GLY A 169 12.73 22.68 14.07
CA GLY A 169 11.78 23.50 14.81
C GLY A 169 10.36 22.91 14.88
N LEU A 170 10.17 21.64 14.52
CA LEU A 170 8.91 20.93 14.63
C LEU A 170 8.82 20.14 15.94
N PRO A 171 7.60 19.92 16.50
CA PRO A 171 7.43 19.11 17.68
C PRO A 171 7.87 17.66 17.46
N GLU A 172 8.69 17.09 18.32
CA GLU A 172 9.07 15.68 18.26
C GLU A 172 7.87 14.74 18.35
N THR A 173 6.84 15.17 19.05
CA THR A 173 5.57 14.45 19.22
C THR A 173 4.69 14.47 17.95
N ALA A 174 5.16 15.10 16.88
CA ALA A 174 4.54 14.94 15.56
C ALA A 174 4.70 13.51 15.00
N VAL A 175 5.71 12.76 15.47
CA VAL A 175 5.87 11.33 15.20
C VAL A 175 5.90 10.58 16.52
N CYS A 176 4.82 9.89 16.84
CA CYS A 176 4.68 9.12 18.07
C CYS A 176 4.73 7.62 17.79
N LEU A 177 5.35 6.85 18.69
CA LEU A 177 5.33 5.39 18.71
C LEU A 177 4.69 4.89 19.98
N ILE A 178 3.73 3.96 19.87
CA ILE A 178 3.10 3.28 21.00
C ILE A 178 4.08 2.26 21.59
N GLU A 179 4.29 2.33 22.91
CA GLU A 179 5.18 1.42 23.63
C GLU A 179 4.49 0.09 24.00
N ASP A 180 3.18 0.16 24.27
CA ASP A 180 2.36 -1.02 24.55
C ASP A 180 2.06 -1.79 23.23
N THR A 181 2.68 -2.95 23.06
CA THR A 181 2.49 -3.81 21.89
C THR A 181 1.35 -4.84 22.06
N THR A 182 0.54 -4.74 23.11
CA THR A 182 -0.62 -5.61 23.33
C THR A 182 -1.82 -5.21 22.46
N HIS A 183 -2.80 -6.09 22.33
CA HIS A 183 -4.04 -5.77 21.63
C HIS A 183 -4.82 -4.59 22.26
N ALA A 184 -4.60 -4.31 23.57
CA ALA A 184 -5.25 -3.20 24.27
C ALA A 184 -4.90 -1.85 23.62
N SER A 185 -3.64 -1.63 23.24
CA SER A 185 -3.21 -0.40 22.58
C SER A 185 -3.79 -0.23 21.18
N ALA A 186 -3.93 -1.33 20.42
CA ALA A 186 -4.59 -1.31 19.10
C ALA A 186 -6.08 -0.93 19.25
N ASN A 187 -6.79 -1.51 20.21
CA ASN A 187 -8.18 -1.17 20.52
C ASN A 187 -8.31 0.29 20.98
N ALA A 188 -7.36 0.78 21.79
CA ALA A 188 -7.34 2.18 22.21
C ALA A 188 -7.23 3.12 21.00
N LEU A 189 -6.36 2.83 20.02
CA LEU A 189 -6.27 3.62 18.77
C LEU A 189 -7.54 3.55 17.93
N MET A 190 -8.13 2.35 17.76
CA MET A 190 -9.37 2.17 17.01
C MET A 190 -10.54 2.97 17.59
N THR A 191 -10.52 3.23 18.91
CA THR A 191 -11.60 3.92 19.61
C THR A 191 -11.24 5.36 20.06
N ALA A 192 -10.10 5.90 19.63
CA ALA A 192 -9.54 7.19 20.04
C ALA A 192 -10.26 8.39 19.39
N VAL A 193 -11.59 8.45 19.48
CA VAL A 193 -12.40 9.56 18.97
C VAL A 193 -11.98 10.90 19.61
N GLY A 194 -11.76 11.90 18.75
CA GLY A 194 -11.29 13.24 19.15
C GLY A 194 -9.76 13.35 19.32
N TYR A 195 -9.02 12.24 19.20
CA TYR A 195 -7.55 12.22 19.19
C TYR A 195 -6.97 11.78 17.86
N VAL A 196 -7.59 10.79 17.21
CA VAL A 196 -7.20 10.25 15.92
C VAL A 196 -8.23 10.68 14.88
N ASP A 197 -7.77 11.29 13.80
CA ASP A 197 -8.60 11.78 12.69
C ASP A 197 -8.70 10.73 11.56
N LEU A 198 -7.70 9.85 11.43
CA LEU A 198 -7.67 8.78 10.45
C LEU A 198 -6.86 7.58 10.96
N LEU A 199 -7.39 6.36 10.81
CA LEU A 199 -6.72 5.10 11.10
C LEU A 199 -6.44 4.33 9.80
N ILE A 200 -5.22 3.80 9.66
CA ILE A 200 -4.82 2.98 8.51
C ILE A 200 -4.18 1.68 9.03
N PRO A 201 -4.81 0.51 8.88
CA PRO A 201 -4.19 -0.77 9.19
C PRO A 201 -3.26 -1.23 8.05
N ARG A 202 -2.12 -1.86 8.41
CA ARG A 202 -1.10 -2.40 7.50
C ARG A 202 -0.63 -3.77 7.95
N GLY A 203 -1.36 -4.82 7.61
CA GLY A 203 -1.03 -6.18 8.04
C GLY A 203 -1.87 -7.23 7.34
N GLY A 204 -1.97 -8.40 7.94
CA GLY A 204 -2.77 -9.49 7.41
C GLY A 204 -4.28 -9.23 7.50
N ALA A 205 -5.06 -10.04 6.78
CA ALA A 205 -6.53 -9.91 6.70
C ALA A 205 -7.22 -9.84 8.07
N GLY A 206 -6.67 -10.54 9.09
CA GLY A 206 -7.22 -10.51 10.45
C GLY A 206 -7.12 -9.13 11.11
N LEU A 207 -5.97 -8.45 10.99
CA LEU A 207 -5.80 -7.09 11.51
C LEU A 207 -6.71 -6.11 10.77
N ILE A 208 -6.75 -6.19 9.44
CA ILE A 208 -7.58 -5.29 8.62
C ILE A 208 -9.04 -5.44 9.01
N ARG A 209 -9.55 -6.67 9.10
CA ARG A 209 -10.91 -6.96 9.53
C ARG A 209 -11.20 -6.41 10.91
N ALA A 210 -10.32 -6.67 11.89
CA ALA A 210 -10.48 -6.18 13.24
C ALA A 210 -10.58 -4.63 13.29
N CYS A 211 -9.78 -3.92 12.50
CA CYS A 211 -9.86 -2.46 12.41
C CYS A 211 -11.16 -2.00 11.76
N VAL A 212 -11.57 -2.60 10.65
CA VAL A 212 -12.80 -2.23 9.93
C VAL A 212 -14.05 -2.46 10.77
N GLU A 213 -14.11 -3.59 11.50
CA GLU A 213 -15.28 -3.96 12.32
C GLU A 213 -15.36 -3.18 13.64
N ASN A 214 -14.23 -2.78 14.23
CA ASN A 214 -14.19 -2.23 15.59
C ASN A 214 -13.79 -0.76 15.69
N ALA A 215 -13.28 -0.14 14.61
CA ALA A 215 -12.88 1.26 14.67
C ALA A 215 -14.11 2.18 14.82
N LYS A 216 -14.00 3.11 15.79
CA LYS A 216 -14.93 4.23 15.96
C LYS A 216 -14.40 5.53 15.36
N VAL A 217 -13.13 5.53 14.94
CA VAL A 217 -12.51 6.60 14.17
C VAL A 217 -12.58 6.26 12.68
N PRO A 218 -12.55 7.24 11.77
CA PRO A 218 -12.46 6.98 10.34
C PRO A 218 -11.31 6.03 10.02
N CYS A 219 -11.58 4.97 9.27
CA CYS A 219 -10.60 3.93 8.95
C CYS A 219 -10.55 3.72 7.42
N ILE A 220 -9.35 3.78 6.84
CA ILE A 220 -9.14 3.39 5.44
C ILE A 220 -8.73 1.92 5.41
N GLN A 221 -9.54 1.12 4.74
CA GLN A 221 -9.25 -0.29 4.53
C GLN A 221 -8.16 -0.46 3.48
N THR A 222 -7.01 -1.05 3.87
CA THR A 222 -6.05 -1.59 2.92
C THR A 222 -6.51 -3.01 2.55
N GLY A 223 -6.54 -3.32 1.23
CA GLY A 223 -7.11 -4.58 0.77
C GLY A 223 -6.11 -5.73 0.75
N THR A 224 -6.63 -6.96 0.81
CA THR A 224 -5.97 -8.15 0.25
C THR A 224 -6.10 -8.09 -1.27
N GLY A 225 -5.14 -8.67 -2.01
CA GLY A 225 -5.12 -8.59 -3.46
C GLY A 225 -5.35 -9.95 -4.13
N ILE A 226 -6.59 -10.25 -4.53
CA ILE A 226 -6.85 -11.35 -5.47
C ILE A 226 -6.84 -10.76 -6.88
N CYS A 227 -5.61 -10.49 -7.37
CA CYS A 227 -5.42 -9.82 -8.65
C CYS A 227 -5.59 -10.80 -9.82
N HIS A 228 -6.29 -10.35 -10.88
CA HIS A 228 -6.54 -11.15 -12.07
C HIS A 228 -5.81 -10.59 -13.28
N ILE A 229 -5.32 -11.49 -14.13
CA ILE A 229 -4.89 -11.14 -15.48
C ILE A 229 -5.71 -11.95 -16.49
N PHE A 230 -6.38 -11.26 -17.40
CA PHE A 230 -7.10 -11.88 -18.51
C PHE A 230 -6.26 -11.82 -19.79
N VAL A 231 -5.97 -12.99 -20.36
CA VAL A 231 -5.29 -13.16 -21.63
C VAL A 231 -6.36 -13.36 -22.72
N ASP A 232 -6.63 -12.30 -23.47
CA ASP A 232 -7.62 -12.25 -24.53
C ASP A 232 -7.17 -13.01 -25.79
N ASP A 233 -8.09 -13.33 -26.70
CA ASP A 233 -7.83 -14.09 -27.93
C ASP A 233 -6.80 -13.43 -28.86
N THR A 234 -6.70 -12.10 -28.84
CA THR A 234 -5.75 -11.32 -29.65
C THR A 234 -4.46 -10.96 -28.92
N ALA A 235 -4.24 -11.46 -27.70
CA ALA A 235 -3.06 -11.14 -26.90
C ALA A 235 -1.75 -11.51 -27.60
N ASP A 236 -0.71 -10.69 -27.39
CA ASP A 236 0.66 -11.08 -27.70
C ASP A 236 1.13 -12.14 -26.69
N GLN A 237 1.08 -13.40 -27.08
CA GLN A 237 1.36 -14.51 -26.17
C GLN A 237 2.75 -14.47 -25.55
N THR A 238 3.77 -13.96 -26.26
CA THR A 238 5.13 -13.84 -25.72
C THR A 238 5.17 -12.80 -24.62
N LYS A 239 4.61 -11.62 -24.86
CA LYS A 239 4.52 -10.58 -23.82
C LYS A 239 3.64 -11.01 -22.67
N ALA A 240 2.55 -11.74 -22.93
CA ALA A 240 1.67 -12.26 -21.90
C ALA A 240 2.40 -13.18 -20.93
N LEU A 241 3.25 -14.07 -21.43
CA LEU A 241 4.09 -14.95 -20.58
C LEU A 241 5.06 -14.14 -19.71
N ASP A 242 5.71 -13.11 -20.26
CA ASP A 242 6.63 -12.26 -19.50
C ASP A 242 5.88 -11.46 -18.42
N ILE A 243 4.69 -10.95 -18.74
CA ILE A 243 3.84 -10.19 -17.81
C ILE A 243 3.36 -11.10 -16.66
N ILE A 244 2.85 -12.28 -16.95
CA ILE A 244 2.36 -13.24 -15.95
C ILE A 244 3.49 -13.73 -15.06
N GLU A 245 4.66 -14.12 -15.65
CA GLU A 245 5.82 -14.49 -14.82
C GLU A 245 6.24 -13.35 -13.89
N ASN A 246 6.29 -12.11 -14.39
CA ASN A 246 6.57 -10.95 -13.55
C ASN A 246 5.49 -10.74 -12.48
N ALA A 247 4.22 -10.79 -12.86
CA ALA A 247 3.10 -10.51 -11.98
C ALA A 247 3.00 -11.53 -10.84
N LYS A 248 3.22 -12.83 -11.13
CA LYS A 248 3.13 -13.88 -10.10
C LYS A 248 4.44 -14.14 -9.39
N ALA A 249 5.56 -14.19 -10.11
CA ALA A 249 6.76 -14.86 -9.60
C ALA A 249 7.91 -13.91 -9.22
N SER A 250 7.82 -12.60 -9.51
CA SER A 250 8.83 -11.62 -9.08
C SER A 250 8.82 -11.42 -7.55
N ARG A 251 7.65 -11.39 -6.94
CA ARG A 251 7.44 -11.30 -5.48
C ARG A 251 6.02 -11.77 -5.14
N PRO A 252 5.80 -13.07 -4.94
CA PRO A 252 4.44 -13.62 -4.79
C PRO A 252 3.74 -13.20 -3.51
N SER A 253 4.49 -12.76 -2.48
CA SER A 253 3.97 -12.43 -1.15
C SER A 253 3.45 -10.99 -1.00
N VAL A 254 3.12 -10.30 -2.09
CA VAL A 254 2.58 -8.93 -2.07
C VAL A 254 1.19 -8.88 -2.69
N CYS A 255 0.37 -7.91 -2.24
CA CYS A 255 -1.04 -7.81 -2.59
C CYS A 255 -1.32 -7.49 -4.08
N ASN A 256 -0.34 -6.99 -4.84
CA ASN A 256 -0.46 -6.73 -6.27
C ASN A 256 0.10 -7.89 -7.13
N ALA A 257 0.49 -9.02 -6.51
CA ALA A 257 0.84 -10.21 -7.27
C ALA A 257 -0.41 -10.83 -7.89
N GLU A 258 -0.26 -11.39 -9.08
CA GLU A 258 -1.35 -12.11 -9.74
C GLU A 258 -1.71 -13.38 -8.95
N GLU A 259 -3.00 -13.60 -8.70
CA GLU A 259 -3.50 -14.79 -8.04
C GLU A 259 -4.36 -15.65 -8.98
N VAL A 260 -4.96 -15.01 -10.00
CA VAL A 260 -5.82 -15.67 -10.98
C VAL A 260 -5.47 -15.27 -12.40
N CYS A 261 -5.19 -16.26 -13.24
CA CYS A 261 -4.99 -16.11 -14.67
C CYS A 261 -6.25 -16.61 -15.43
N LEU A 262 -6.92 -15.71 -16.15
CA LEU A 262 -8.03 -16.05 -17.04
C LEU A 262 -7.52 -16.13 -18.47
N VAL A 263 -7.84 -17.19 -19.22
CA VAL A 263 -7.36 -17.39 -20.58
C VAL A 263 -8.54 -17.60 -21.52
N HIS A 264 -8.58 -16.83 -22.61
CA HIS A 264 -9.62 -16.98 -23.63
C HIS A 264 -9.54 -18.36 -24.29
N SER A 265 -10.70 -19.03 -24.44
CA SER A 265 -10.79 -20.41 -24.94
C SER A 265 -10.19 -20.59 -26.34
N ALA A 266 -10.29 -19.57 -27.21
CA ALA A 266 -9.75 -19.62 -28.56
C ALA A 266 -8.22 -19.82 -28.63
N ILE A 267 -7.47 -19.40 -27.60
CA ILE A 267 -6.01 -19.53 -27.52
C ILE A 267 -5.53 -20.52 -26.48
N ALA A 268 -6.44 -21.03 -25.64
CA ALA A 268 -6.07 -21.83 -24.45
C ALA A 268 -5.23 -23.07 -24.81
N SER A 269 -5.57 -23.80 -25.87
CA SER A 269 -4.83 -24.99 -26.29
C SER A 269 -3.38 -24.73 -26.72
N GLU A 270 -3.08 -23.52 -27.19
CA GLU A 270 -1.74 -23.08 -27.56
C GLU A 270 -1.00 -22.40 -26.40
N PHE A 271 -1.71 -21.53 -25.68
CA PHE A 271 -1.11 -20.67 -24.65
C PHE A 271 -0.81 -21.41 -23.35
N LEU A 272 -1.74 -22.26 -22.85
CA LEU A 272 -1.58 -22.92 -21.56
C LEU A 272 -0.36 -23.85 -21.49
N PRO A 273 -0.02 -24.65 -22.52
CA PRO A 273 1.24 -25.43 -22.50
C PRO A 273 2.49 -24.55 -22.37
N LYS A 274 2.52 -23.39 -23.03
CA LYS A 274 3.62 -22.42 -22.92
C LYS A 274 3.69 -21.81 -21.52
N LEU A 275 2.55 -21.49 -20.93
CA LEU A 275 2.45 -20.95 -19.57
C LEU A 275 2.97 -21.97 -18.54
N ALA A 276 2.53 -23.23 -18.63
CA ALA A 276 2.97 -24.30 -17.76
C ALA A 276 4.48 -24.56 -17.88
N GLN A 277 5.02 -24.56 -19.10
CA GLN A 277 6.45 -24.69 -19.36
C GLN A 277 7.24 -23.53 -18.73
N ARG A 278 6.78 -22.27 -18.96
CA ARG A 278 7.43 -21.05 -18.46
C ARG A 278 7.47 -20.98 -16.93
N LEU A 279 6.35 -21.27 -16.26
CA LEU A 279 6.21 -21.14 -14.80
C LEU A 279 6.73 -22.35 -14.03
N GLY A 280 6.87 -23.50 -14.65
CA GLY A 280 7.36 -24.74 -14.04
C GLY A 280 8.79 -25.08 -14.45
N PRO A 281 8.98 -25.89 -15.51
CA PRO A 281 10.29 -26.43 -15.91
C PRO A 281 11.34 -25.35 -16.18
N ASP A 282 11.00 -24.26 -16.89
CA ASP A 282 11.96 -23.20 -17.24
C ASP A 282 12.48 -22.47 -15.99
N ARG A 283 11.63 -22.26 -15.00
CA ARG A 283 12.03 -21.66 -13.72
C ARG A 283 12.94 -22.62 -12.93
N THR A 284 12.57 -23.90 -12.86
CA THR A 284 13.38 -24.94 -12.21
C THR A 284 14.76 -25.04 -12.86
N ALA A 285 14.85 -25.02 -14.19
CA ALA A 285 16.11 -25.05 -14.92
C ALA A 285 17.03 -23.84 -14.62
N LYS A 286 16.44 -22.71 -14.24
CA LYS A 286 17.16 -21.49 -13.80
C LYS A 286 17.47 -21.48 -12.29
N GLY A 287 17.15 -22.55 -11.55
CA GLY A 287 17.28 -22.59 -10.08
C GLY A 287 16.29 -21.69 -9.33
N LEU A 288 15.19 -21.28 -9.99
CA LEU A 288 14.13 -20.48 -9.40
C LEU A 288 12.99 -21.39 -8.93
N HIS A 289 12.21 -20.89 -7.97
CA HIS A 289 11.04 -21.62 -7.46
C HIS A 289 9.97 -21.77 -8.55
N PRO A 290 9.48 -22.97 -8.88
CA PRO A 290 8.38 -23.16 -9.83
C PRO A 290 7.06 -22.66 -9.22
N VAL A 291 6.09 -22.32 -10.09
CA VAL A 291 4.73 -21.93 -9.68
C VAL A 291 3.82 -23.15 -9.82
N GLU A 292 3.10 -23.48 -8.75
CA GLU A 292 2.01 -24.46 -8.77
C GLU A 292 0.80 -23.87 -9.48
N LEU A 293 0.24 -24.59 -10.46
CA LEU A 293 -0.96 -24.19 -11.19
C LEU A 293 -2.18 -24.92 -10.62
N ARG A 294 -3.20 -24.15 -10.19
CA ARG A 294 -4.52 -24.63 -9.76
C ARG A 294 -5.50 -24.45 -10.91
N LEU A 295 -5.91 -25.53 -11.53
CA LEU A 295 -6.57 -25.54 -12.84
C LEU A 295 -8.08 -25.80 -12.71
N ASP A 296 -8.91 -25.02 -13.40
CA ASP A 296 -10.30 -25.38 -13.64
C ASP A 296 -10.38 -26.66 -14.50
N GLU A 297 -11.56 -27.24 -14.65
CA GLU A 297 -11.76 -28.50 -15.40
C GLU A 297 -11.30 -28.39 -16.86
N ARG A 298 -11.51 -27.22 -17.49
CA ARG A 298 -11.15 -27.00 -18.91
C ARG A 298 -9.63 -26.88 -19.08
N ALA A 299 -8.95 -26.17 -18.20
CA ALA A 299 -7.50 -26.04 -18.21
C ALA A 299 -6.81 -27.36 -17.85
N ALA A 300 -7.35 -28.13 -16.89
CA ALA A 300 -6.83 -29.45 -16.50
C ALA A 300 -6.89 -30.50 -17.63
N ALA A 301 -7.80 -30.30 -18.59
CA ALA A 301 -7.85 -31.12 -19.82
C ALA A 301 -6.71 -30.84 -20.80
N LEU A 302 -6.04 -29.68 -20.69
CA LEU A 302 -5.00 -29.22 -21.63
C LEU A 302 -3.59 -29.31 -21.08
N ILE A 303 -3.40 -29.12 -19.76
CA ILE A 303 -2.10 -29.10 -19.12
C ILE A 303 -2.10 -29.85 -17.77
N PRO A 304 -0.96 -30.38 -17.32
CA PRO A 304 -0.84 -30.95 -15.98
C PRO A 304 -0.84 -29.84 -14.92
N GLY A 305 -1.48 -30.11 -13.79
CA GLY A 305 -1.51 -29.22 -12.63
C GLY A 305 -2.41 -29.79 -11.53
N THR A 306 -2.57 -29.06 -10.45
CA THR A 306 -3.48 -29.41 -9.35
C THR A 306 -4.91 -28.96 -9.72
N PRO A 307 -5.94 -29.81 -9.58
CA PRO A 307 -7.32 -29.36 -9.76
C PRO A 307 -7.67 -28.20 -8.80
N ALA A 308 -8.27 -27.15 -9.29
CA ALA A 308 -8.67 -26.02 -8.47
C ALA A 308 -9.76 -26.44 -7.46
N GLY A 309 -9.55 -26.10 -6.21
CA GLY A 309 -10.54 -26.25 -5.15
C GLY A 309 -11.62 -25.16 -5.20
N PRO A 310 -12.73 -25.33 -4.45
CA PRO A 310 -13.89 -24.43 -4.51
C PRO A 310 -13.61 -22.98 -4.05
N LYS A 311 -12.47 -22.74 -3.40
CA LYS A 311 -12.06 -21.42 -2.90
C LYS A 311 -10.80 -20.88 -3.57
N ASP A 312 -10.20 -21.58 -4.52
CA ASP A 312 -8.90 -21.16 -5.08
C ASP A 312 -9.00 -19.84 -5.87
N PHE A 313 -10.17 -19.54 -6.45
CA PHE A 313 -10.44 -18.27 -7.11
C PHE A 313 -10.79 -17.12 -6.13
N ASP A 314 -11.02 -17.43 -4.85
CA ASP A 314 -11.31 -16.50 -3.77
C ASP A 314 -10.14 -16.41 -2.75
N THR A 315 -8.93 -16.87 -3.15
CA THR A 315 -7.79 -16.99 -2.25
C THR A 315 -6.64 -16.09 -2.70
N GLU A 316 -6.15 -15.25 -1.80
CA GLU A 316 -4.85 -14.59 -1.90
C GLU A 316 -3.81 -15.60 -1.38
N PHE A 317 -3.13 -16.31 -2.29
CA PHE A 317 -2.18 -17.37 -1.92
C PHE A 317 -0.92 -16.83 -1.24
N LEU A 318 -0.45 -15.65 -1.67
CA LEU A 318 0.80 -15.04 -1.19
C LEU A 318 2.03 -15.94 -1.36
N ASP A 319 1.96 -16.89 -2.30
CA ASP A 319 2.97 -17.92 -2.57
C ASP A 319 3.07 -18.17 -4.08
N TYR A 320 3.97 -19.03 -4.49
CA TYR A 320 4.14 -19.50 -5.85
C TYR A 320 3.00 -20.44 -6.28
N ILE A 321 1.77 -19.97 -6.17
CA ILE A 321 0.54 -20.66 -6.56
C ILE A 321 -0.28 -19.72 -7.43
N LEU A 322 -0.80 -20.19 -8.57
CA LEU A 322 -1.61 -19.43 -9.51
C LEU A 322 -2.85 -20.24 -9.91
N ALA A 323 -4.03 -19.69 -9.67
CA ALA A 323 -5.27 -20.26 -10.17
C ALA A 323 -5.44 -19.92 -11.66
N VAL A 324 -5.84 -20.88 -12.48
CA VAL A 324 -6.01 -20.73 -13.94
C VAL A 324 -7.38 -21.19 -14.37
N LYS A 325 -8.09 -20.35 -15.12
CA LYS A 325 -9.42 -20.65 -15.64
C LYS A 325 -9.55 -20.27 -17.10
N ILE A 326 -10.25 -21.07 -17.89
CA ILE A 326 -10.62 -20.77 -19.28
C ILE A 326 -11.98 -20.06 -19.27
N VAL A 327 -12.05 -18.95 -20.03
CA VAL A 327 -13.26 -18.16 -20.27
C VAL A 327 -13.52 -18.00 -21.76
N ASP A 328 -14.77 -17.76 -22.16
CA ASP A 328 -15.14 -17.72 -23.58
C ASP A 328 -15.23 -16.32 -24.18
N SER A 329 -15.15 -15.28 -23.33
CA SER A 329 -15.19 -13.88 -23.79
C SER A 329 -14.64 -12.91 -22.75
N VAL A 330 -14.46 -11.65 -23.17
CA VAL A 330 -14.10 -10.55 -22.26
C VAL A 330 -15.20 -10.31 -21.22
N GLU A 331 -16.49 -10.47 -21.57
CA GLU A 331 -17.62 -10.32 -20.67
C GLU A 331 -17.60 -11.40 -19.57
N GLU A 332 -17.27 -12.64 -19.93
CA GLU A 332 -17.13 -13.72 -18.93
C GLU A 332 -15.96 -13.44 -17.99
N SER A 333 -14.84 -12.92 -18.49
CA SER A 333 -13.71 -12.51 -17.65
C SER A 333 -14.10 -11.40 -16.67
N ILE A 334 -14.85 -10.40 -17.14
CA ILE A 334 -15.39 -9.31 -16.30
C ILE A 334 -16.34 -9.84 -15.24
N ALA A 335 -17.22 -10.76 -15.60
CA ALA A 335 -18.16 -11.38 -14.65
C ALA A 335 -17.42 -12.21 -13.59
N HIS A 336 -16.38 -12.95 -13.98
CA HIS A 336 -15.53 -13.69 -13.04
C HIS A 336 -14.82 -12.74 -12.08
N ILE A 337 -14.17 -11.69 -12.60
CA ILE A 337 -13.50 -10.67 -11.78
C ILE A 337 -14.47 -10.02 -10.80
N ALA A 338 -15.67 -9.66 -11.25
CA ALA A 338 -16.69 -9.07 -10.39
C ALA A 338 -17.13 -9.99 -9.24
N ALA A 339 -17.08 -11.32 -9.43
CA ALA A 339 -17.46 -12.31 -8.42
C ALA A 339 -16.32 -12.65 -7.44
N HIS A 340 -15.06 -12.63 -7.88
CA HIS A 340 -13.93 -13.22 -7.14
C HIS A 340 -12.85 -12.22 -6.74
N SER A 341 -12.74 -11.06 -7.42
CA SER A 341 -11.73 -10.07 -7.11
C SER A 341 -12.02 -9.32 -5.80
N THR A 342 -10.95 -8.90 -5.15
CA THR A 342 -11.01 -7.96 -4.01
C THR A 342 -11.03 -6.49 -4.46
N GLY A 343 -11.04 -6.22 -5.77
CA GLY A 343 -11.03 -4.87 -6.34
C GLY A 343 -9.68 -4.16 -6.23
N HIS A 344 -8.57 -4.92 -6.22
CA HIS A 344 -7.24 -4.38 -6.05
C HIS A 344 -6.61 -3.97 -7.40
N SER A 345 -6.19 -4.94 -8.21
CA SER A 345 -5.48 -4.69 -9.48
C SER A 345 -5.80 -5.77 -10.50
N GLU A 346 -6.32 -5.36 -11.65
CA GLU A 346 -6.74 -6.26 -12.70
C GLU A 346 -6.11 -5.86 -14.03
N ALA A 347 -5.79 -6.82 -14.87
CA ALA A 347 -5.20 -6.56 -16.18
C ALA A 347 -5.92 -7.32 -17.30
N ILE A 348 -6.00 -6.69 -18.46
CA ILE A 348 -6.30 -7.34 -19.73
C ILE A 348 -5.08 -7.29 -20.65
N LEU A 349 -4.75 -8.42 -21.28
CA LEU A 349 -3.73 -8.52 -22.30
C LEU A 349 -4.41 -8.73 -23.65
N THR A 350 -4.42 -7.73 -24.52
CA THR A 350 -5.17 -7.72 -25.77
C THR A 350 -4.56 -6.79 -26.80
N ARG A 351 -4.82 -7.03 -28.09
CA ARG A 351 -4.58 -6.10 -29.19
C ARG A 351 -5.88 -5.47 -29.71
N THR A 352 -7.02 -5.83 -29.12
CA THR A 352 -8.33 -5.34 -29.53
C THR A 352 -8.73 -4.14 -28.66
N ASP A 353 -8.69 -2.94 -29.23
CA ASP A 353 -9.04 -1.69 -28.53
C ASP A 353 -10.45 -1.74 -27.92
N ALA A 354 -11.42 -2.36 -28.60
CA ALA A 354 -12.78 -2.50 -28.10
C ALA A 354 -12.84 -3.36 -26.83
N HIS A 355 -12.07 -4.46 -26.76
CA HIS A 355 -12.00 -5.30 -25.55
C HIS A 355 -11.31 -4.56 -24.40
N ALA A 356 -10.21 -3.84 -24.70
CA ALA A 356 -9.53 -3.00 -23.69
C ALA A 356 -10.47 -1.92 -23.13
N ALA A 357 -11.23 -1.24 -23.99
CA ALA A 357 -12.19 -0.20 -23.59
C ALA A 357 -13.33 -0.78 -22.75
N LEU A 358 -13.91 -1.92 -23.16
CA LEU A 358 -14.96 -2.61 -22.40
C LEU A 358 -14.45 -3.05 -21.02
N PHE A 359 -13.28 -3.71 -20.97
CA PHE A 359 -12.67 -4.20 -19.74
C PHE A 359 -12.39 -3.05 -18.76
N THR A 360 -11.74 -1.97 -19.24
CA THR A 360 -11.40 -0.83 -18.36
C THR A 360 -12.61 -0.05 -17.89
N ALA A 361 -13.71 -0.05 -18.64
CA ALA A 361 -14.95 0.60 -18.23
C ALA A 361 -15.77 -0.24 -17.23
N ALA A 362 -15.74 -1.58 -17.36
CA ALA A 362 -16.60 -2.47 -16.60
C ALA A 362 -15.95 -3.03 -15.34
N VAL A 363 -14.62 -3.22 -15.33
CA VAL A 363 -13.90 -3.71 -14.15
C VAL A 363 -13.75 -2.59 -13.12
N ASP A 364 -14.38 -2.77 -11.96
CA ASP A 364 -14.42 -1.76 -10.89
C ASP A 364 -13.37 -2.07 -9.81
N SER A 365 -12.09 -2.10 -10.21
CA SER A 365 -10.94 -2.27 -9.30
C SER A 365 -10.18 -0.97 -9.12
N ALA A 366 -9.34 -0.89 -8.07
CA ALA A 366 -8.57 0.31 -7.74
C ALA A 366 -7.54 0.67 -8.84
N ALA A 367 -6.97 -0.34 -9.50
CA ALA A 367 -6.11 -0.18 -10.66
C ALA A 367 -6.50 -1.16 -11.75
N VAL A 368 -6.67 -0.67 -12.98
CA VAL A 368 -7.02 -1.49 -14.15
C VAL A 368 -6.00 -1.25 -15.26
N TYR A 369 -5.39 -2.31 -15.72
CA TYR A 369 -4.24 -2.30 -16.62
C TYR A 369 -4.56 -2.85 -18.00
N VAL A 370 -3.92 -2.31 -19.01
CA VAL A 370 -3.91 -2.84 -20.38
C VAL A 370 -2.47 -3.15 -20.78
N ASN A 371 -2.19 -4.41 -21.09
CA ASN A 371 -0.90 -4.89 -21.59
C ASN A 371 0.31 -4.63 -20.65
N CYS A 372 0.10 -4.65 -19.35
CA CYS A 372 1.19 -4.57 -18.37
C CYS A 372 0.87 -5.33 -17.08
N SER A 373 1.88 -5.51 -16.25
CA SER A 373 1.81 -6.28 -15.01
C SER A 373 1.05 -5.54 -13.90
N THR A 374 0.29 -6.26 -13.08
CA THR A 374 -0.36 -5.74 -11.87
C THR A 374 0.66 -5.27 -10.82
N ARG A 375 1.94 -5.68 -10.94
CA ARG A 375 3.05 -5.28 -10.06
C ARG A 375 3.32 -3.78 -10.06
N PHE A 376 2.85 -3.04 -11.05
CA PHE A 376 2.95 -1.57 -11.08
C PHE A 376 2.01 -0.86 -10.10
N THR A 377 1.10 -1.53 -9.41
CA THR A 377 0.30 -0.92 -8.34
C THR A 377 1.16 -0.73 -7.09
N ASP A 378 2.00 0.28 -7.10
CA ASP A 378 3.02 0.58 -6.09
C ASP A 378 3.24 2.09 -6.03
N GLY A 379 3.44 2.65 -4.83
CA GLY A 379 3.59 4.09 -4.65
C GLY A 379 4.83 4.66 -5.33
N GLY A 380 5.94 3.91 -5.39
CA GLY A 380 7.14 4.32 -6.10
C GLY A 380 6.91 4.37 -7.61
N GLU A 381 6.30 3.31 -8.18
CA GLU A 381 5.98 3.21 -9.60
C GLU A 381 4.94 4.26 -10.05
N PHE A 382 4.02 4.65 -9.16
CA PHE A 382 3.03 5.71 -9.41
C PHE A 382 3.59 7.13 -9.18
N GLY A 383 4.88 7.25 -8.81
CA GLY A 383 5.51 8.54 -8.59
C GLY A 383 5.10 9.23 -7.29
N LEU A 384 4.64 8.47 -6.30
CA LEU A 384 4.22 8.97 -4.98
C LEU A 384 5.34 8.98 -3.95
N GLY A 385 6.56 8.55 -4.32
CA GLY A 385 7.72 8.41 -3.45
C GLY A 385 7.60 7.21 -2.50
N CYS A 386 6.73 7.31 -1.51
CA CYS A 386 6.30 6.22 -0.62
C CYS A 386 4.80 6.03 -0.69
N GLU A 387 4.29 4.98 -0.03
CA GLU A 387 2.85 4.75 0.11
C GLU A 387 2.46 4.33 1.52
N MET A 388 1.27 4.77 1.95
CA MET A 388 0.65 4.27 3.21
C MET A 388 0.03 2.89 3.05
N GLY A 389 -0.08 2.39 1.84
CA GLY A 389 -0.72 1.17 1.43
C GLY A 389 -1.64 1.37 0.24
N ILE A 390 -2.26 0.27 -0.18
CA ILE A 390 -3.17 0.27 -1.32
C ILE A 390 -4.57 0.02 -0.79
N SER A 391 -5.48 0.96 -1.02
CA SER A 391 -6.88 0.84 -0.60
C SER A 391 -7.74 0.33 -1.75
N THR A 392 -8.64 -0.60 -1.43
CA THR A 392 -9.65 -1.11 -2.36
C THR A 392 -11.04 -0.52 -2.13
N GLN A 393 -11.21 0.30 -1.08
CA GLN A 393 -12.48 0.96 -0.81
C GLN A 393 -12.73 2.15 -1.75
N LYS A 394 -14.00 2.52 -1.94
CA LYS A 394 -14.39 3.64 -2.83
C LYS A 394 -14.38 5.00 -2.14
N LEU A 395 -14.56 5.02 -0.82
CA LEU A 395 -14.71 6.25 -0.07
C LEU A 395 -13.34 6.79 0.35
N HIS A 396 -13.08 8.05 0.03
CA HIS A 396 -11.91 8.87 0.29
C HIS A 396 -10.68 8.44 -0.49
N ALA A 397 -10.04 7.29 -0.18
CA ALA A 397 -8.81 6.84 -0.83
C ALA A 397 -9.05 5.51 -1.56
N ARG A 398 -8.56 5.38 -2.81
CA ARG A 398 -8.62 4.17 -3.61
C ARG A 398 -7.34 4.02 -4.42
N GLY A 399 -6.72 2.84 -4.39
CA GLY A 399 -5.40 2.60 -4.97
C GLY A 399 -4.26 2.94 -4.01
N PRO A 400 -3.03 3.11 -4.50
CA PRO A 400 -1.88 3.53 -3.70
C PRO A 400 -2.13 4.88 -3.02
N MET A 401 -1.91 4.94 -1.70
CA MET A 401 -2.15 6.13 -0.90
C MET A 401 -0.86 6.93 -0.71
N GLY A 402 -0.77 8.07 -1.36
CA GLY A 402 0.30 9.05 -1.21
C GLY A 402 -0.12 10.28 -0.41
N LEU A 403 0.48 11.43 -0.72
CA LEU A 403 0.25 12.69 0.01
C LEU A 403 -1.19 13.20 -0.13
N GLY A 404 -1.81 13.01 -1.30
CA GLY A 404 -3.17 13.49 -1.57
C GLY A 404 -4.21 12.87 -0.68
N GLU A 405 -4.10 11.56 -0.43
CA GLU A 405 -5.02 10.76 0.38
C GLU A 405 -4.88 11.03 1.88
N LEU A 406 -3.78 11.68 2.30
CA LEU A 406 -3.56 12.14 3.68
C LEU A 406 -4.02 13.59 3.91
N CYS A 407 -4.68 14.17 2.91
CA CYS A 407 -5.31 15.47 2.98
C CYS A 407 -6.83 15.36 2.84
N SER A 408 -7.54 16.26 3.51
CA SER A 408 -8.92 16.56 3.25
C SER A 408 -9.02 17.95 2.60
N TYR A 409 -10.16 18.57 2.64
CA TYR A 409 -10.34 19.94 2.15
C TYR A 409 -11.25 20.75 3.07
N LYS A 410 -11.09 22.07 3.00
CA LYS A 410 -12.06 23.02 3.54
C LYS A 410 -12.43 24.06 2.48
N TYR A 411 -13.54 24.73 2.68
CA TYR A 411 -13.91 25.87 1.85
C TYR A 411 -13.44 27.17 2.52
N ILE A 412 -12.70 27.99 1.77
CA ILE A 412 -12.34 29.35 2.14
C ILE A 412 -13.20 30.26 1.28
N ILE A 413 -13.98 31.13 1.92
CA ILE A 413 -14.93 31.99 1.24
C ILE A 413 -14.54 33.47 1.49
N HIS A 414 -14.22 34.17 0.40
CA HIS A 414 -13.88 35.56 0.42
C HIS A 414 -15.11 36.38 -0.02
N GLY A 415 -15.50 37.33 0.80
CA GLY A 415 -16.62 38.23 0.55
C GLY A 415 -16.28 39.66 0.89
N ASN A 416 -17.21 40.56 0.59
CA ASN A 416 -17.15 41.98 0.90
C ASN A 416 -18.53 42.47 1.41
N GLY A 417 -19.02 41.85 2.49
CA GLY A 417 -20.30 42.25 3.14
C GLY A 417 -21.56 41.64 2.51
N GLN A 418 -21.45 40.62 1.63
CA GLN A 418 -22.64 39.99 1.05
C GLN A 418 -23.49 39.31 2.12
N THR A 419 -24.81 39.50 2.03
CA THR A 419 -25.83 38.82 2.84
C THR A 419 -26.73 37.96 1.95
N ARG A 420 -27.35 36.94 2.53
CA ARG A 420 -28.33 36.08 1.85
C ARG A 420 -29.75 36.50 2.17
#